data_01a0542d22bc87364c10344cb5f06628
#
_entry.id   01a0542d22bc87364c10344cb5f06628
#
_cell.length_a   1.000
_cell.length_b   1.000
_cell.length_c   1.000
_cell.angle_alpha   90.00
_cell.angle_beta   90.00
_cell.angle_gamma   90.00
#
_symmetry.space_group_name_H-M   'P 1'
#
loop_
_entity.id
_entity.type
_entity.pdbx_description
1 polymer ?
#
loop_
_entity_poly.entity_id
_entity_poly.type
_entity_poly.pdbx_seq_one_letter_code
_entity_poly.pdbx_strand_id
1 'polypeptide(L)'
;MEEFSKLVFSVESAALRHLFLAERLAQKVPGVDEKPMPLKKIGILGAGLMGGGIAMCFIQKGIPVVLKDAKQEWLDGGVKKIDSLWAGRLKKGKLSKEKYQQQPASMQSFLVLF
;
A
#
# COMPACT_ATOMS: atom_id res chain seq x y z
N MET A 1 17.57 -21.26 29.35
CA MET A 1 17.26 -19.95 30.02
C MET A 1 18.39 -18.96 29.90
N GLU A 2 19.63 -19.38 30.08
CA GLU A 2 20.83 -18.49 30.05
C GLU A 2 21.05 -17.80 28.68
N GLU A 3 20.93 -18.53 27.57
CA GLU A 3 21.06 -17.95 26.22
C GLU A 3 19.95 -16.94 25.91
N PHE A 4 18.73 -17.19 26.36
CA PHE A 4 17.62 -16.25 26.21
C PHE A 4 17.93 -14.93 26.92
N SER A 5 18.42 -14.99 28.15
CA SER A 5 18.78 -13.80 28.91
C SER A 5 19.89 -12.98 28.24
N LYS A 6 20.93 -13.65 27.71
CA LYS A 6 21.99 -13.00 26.94
C LYS A 6 21.44 -12.25 25.72
N LEU A 7 20.53 -12.90 24.96
CA LEU A 7 19.91 -12.29 23.78
C LEU A 7 19.01 -11.10 24.12
N VAL A 8 18.23 -11.17 25.20
CA VAL A 8 17.36 -10.07 25.64
C VAL A 8 18.14 -8.81 25.99
N PHE A 9 19.30 -8.97 26.62
CA PHE A 9 20.15 -7.84 27.03
C PHE A 9 21.22 -7.46 25.98
N SER A 10 21.21 -8.07 24.81
CA SER A 10 22.13 -7.72 23.72
C SER A 10 21.83 -6.35 23.11
N VAL A 11 22.83 -5.77 22.46
CA VAL A 11 22.73 -4.49 21.75
C VAL A 11 21.72 -4.58 20.61
N GLU A 12 21.71 -5.71 19.89
CA GLU A 12 20.79 -5.99 18.80
C GLU A 12 19.33 -6.00 19.29
N SER A 13 19.08 -6.65 20.42
CA SER A 13 17.75 -6.64 21.03
C SER A 13 17.33 -5.23 21.46
N ALA A 14 18.24 -4.45 22.01
CA ALA A 14 17.96 -3.05 22.38
C ALA A 14 17.61 -2.21 21.14
N ALA A 15 18.36 -2.36 20.05
CA ALA A 15 18.10 -1.67 18.77
C ALA A 15 16.73 -2.05 18.19
N LEU A 16 16.37 -3.32 18.18
CA LEU A 16 15.08 -3.80 17.68
C LEU A 16 13.91 -3.27 18.54
N ARG A 17 14.05 -3.26 19.86
CA ARG A 17 13.03 -2.67 20.74
C ARG A 17 12.90 -1.16 20.52
N HIS A 18 14.01 -0.46 20.32
CA HIS A 18 13.98 0.98 20.00
C HIS A 18 13.23 1.23 18.69
N LEU A 19 13.56 0.51 17.63
CA LEU A 19 12.88 0.63 16.34
C LEU A 19 11.36 0.40 16.46
N PHE A 20 10.97 -0.67 17.14
CA PHE A 20 9.56 -1.01 17.36
C PHE A 20 8.79 0.09 18.10
N LEU A 21 9.40 0.72 19.11
CA LEU A 21 8.81 1.83 19.85
C LEU A 21 8.78 3.11 19.00
N ALA A 22 9.85 3.40 18.26
CA ALA A 22 9.95 4.56 17.38
C ALA A 22 8.88 4.55 16.27
N GLU A 23 8.65 3.40 15.63
CA GLU A 23 7.57 3.23 14.64
C GLU A 23 6.19 3.54 15.22
N ARG A 24 5.92 3.09 16.45
CA ARG A 24 4.64 3.38 17.13
C ARG A 24 4.50 4.84 17.52
N LEU A 25 5.59 5.48 17.95
CA LEU A 25 5.58 6.90 18.29
C LEU A 25 5.42 7.77 17.05
N ALA A 26 6.03 7.39 15.93
CA ALA A 26 5.91 8.12 14.66
C ALA A 26 4.47 8.15 14.11
N GLN A 27 3.62 7.20 14.51
CA GLN A 27 2.20 7.21 14.15
C GLN A 27 1.36 8.20 14.96
N LYS A 28 1.90 8.72 16.06
CA LYS A 28 1.22 9.68 16.91
C LYS A 28 1.69 11.09 16.57
N VAL A 29 0.77 11.96 16.16
CA VAL A 29 1.06 13.39 15.96
C VAL A 29 0.82 14.10 17.28
N PRO A 30 1.86 14.66 17.92
CA PRO A 30 1.69 15.37 19.18
C PRO A 30 0.72 16.55 19.04
N GLY A 31 -0.20 16.69 19.99
CA GLY A 31 -1.17 17.79 20.00
C GLY A 31 -2.35 17.65 19.05
N VAL A 32 -2.50 16.49 18.40
CA VAL A 32 -3.64 16.19 17.52
C VAL A 32 -4.43 15.02 18.09
N ASP A 33 -5.54 15.33 18.76
CA ASP A 33 -6.47 14.33 19.32
C ASP A 33 -7.69 14.08 18.41
N GLU A 34 -7.72 14.72 17.22
CA GLU A 34 -8.84 14.60 16.30
C GLU A 34 -8.81 13.27 15.53
N LYS A 35 -9.98 12.70 15.31
CA LYS A 35 -10.12 11.51 14.46
C LYS A 35 -9.82 11.88 13.01
N PRO A 36 -9.00 11.11 12.29
CA PRO A 36 -8.72 11.36 10.88
C PRO A 36 -10.01 11.28 10.06
N MET A 37 -10.13 12.16 9.06
CA MET A 37 -11.25 12.12 8.12
C MET A 37 -11.26 10.80 7.34
N PRO A 38 -12.42 10.18 7.13
CA PRO A 38 -12.51 8.97 6.34
C PRO A 38 -12.15 9.24 4.87
N LEU A 39 -11.20 8.49 4.34
CA LEU A 39 -10.80 8.57 2.95
C LEU A 39 -11.84 7.86 2.08
N LYS A 40 -12.58 8.61 1.24
CA LYS A 40 -13.62 8.07 0.36
C LYS A 40 -13.07 7.66 -1.01
N LYS A 41 -12.07 8.36 -1.52
CA LYS A 41 -11.45 8.13 -2.84
C LYS A 41 -10.05 8.75 -2.87
N ILE A 42 -9.11 8.13 -3.58
CA ILE A 42 -7.74 8.59 -3.74
C ILE A 42 -7.45 8.89 -5.21
N GLY A 43 -6.82 10.03 -5.49
CA GLY A 43 -6.25 10.36 -6.79
C GLY A 43 -4.74 10.13 -6.79
N ILE A 44 -4.22 9.45 -7.81
CA ILE A 44 -2.79 9.20 -8.01
C ILE A 44 -2.38 9.73 -9.37
N LEU A 45 -1.38 10.59 -9.39
CA LEU A 45 -0.77 11.12 -10.61
C LEU A 45 0.50 10.32 -10.91
N GLY A 46 0.53 9.70 -12.10
CA GLY A 46 1.59 8.80 -12.54
C GLY A 46 1.25 7.33 -12.35
N ALA A 47 1.16 6.59 -13.46
CA ALA A 47 0.86 5.15 -13.50
C ALA A 47 2.12 4.28 -13.53
N GLY A 48 3.27 4.83 -13.15
CA GLY A 48 4.54 4.13 -13.07
C GLY A 48 4.58 3.08 -11.94
N LEU A 49 5.77 2.55 -11.68
CA LEU A 49 5.98 1.50 -10.67
C LEU A 49 5.47 1.91 -9.28
N MET A 50 5.83 3.11 -8.82
CA MET A 50 5.42 3.58 -7.48
C MET A 50 3.93 3.91 -7.43
N GLY A 51 3.39 4.66 -8.42
CA GLY A 51 1.96 5.00 -8.46
C GLY A 51 1.07 3.77 -8.51
N GLY A 52 1.45 2.77 -9.31
CA GLY A 52 0.76 1.47 -9.35
C GLY A 52 0.81 0.74 -8.02
N GLY A 53 1.96 0.72 -7.33
CA GLY A 53 2.12 0.12 -6.01
C GLY A 53 1.24 0.79 -4.94
N ILE A 54 1.22 2.12 -4.92
CA ILE A 54 0.38 2.93 -4.01
C ILE A 54 -1.11 2.65 -4.29
N ALA A 55 -1.51 2.64 -5.57
CA ALA A 55 -2.88 2.30 -5.98
C ALA A 55 -3.32 0.94 -5.42
N MET A 56 -2.48 -0.09 -5.58
CA MET A 56 -2.74 -1.43 -5.06
C MET A 56 -2.95 -1.44 -3.53
N CYS A 57 -2.18 -0.66 -2.78
CA CYS A 57 -2.31 -0.59 -1.32
C CYS A 57 -3.70 -0.06 -0.88
N PHE A 58 -4.18 0.99 -1.53
CA PHE A 58 -5.50 1.56 -1.22
C PHE A 58 -6.64 0.66 -1.68
N ILE A 59 -6.57 0.10 -2.88
CA ILE A 59 -7.59 -0.81 -3.41
C ILE A 59 -7.73 -2.06 -2.52
N GLN A 60 -6.62 -2.61 -2.00
CA GLN A 60 -6.65 -3.74 -1.07
C GLN A 60 -7.37 -3.42 0.26
N LYS A 61 -7.45 -2.15 0.62
CA LYS A 61 -8.20 -1.65 1.78
C LYS A 61 -9.63 -1.25 1.45
N GLY A 62 -10.08 -1.48 0.22
CA GLY A 62 -11.43 -1.14 -0.25
C GLY A 62 -11.62 0.36 -0.55
N ILE A 63 -10.54 1.13 -0.66
CA ILE A 63 -10.59 2.55 -0.98
C ILE A 63 -10.47 2.71 -2.49
N PRO A 64 -11.48 3.28 -3.18
CA PRO A 64 -11.44 3.52 -4.62
C PRO A 64 -10.30 4.45 -5.03
N VAL A 65 -9.66 4.13 -6.16
CA VAL A 65 -8.51 4.88 -6.68
C VAL A 65 -8.80 5.40 -8.08
N VAL A 66 -8.43 6.65 -8.32
CA VAL A 66 -8.35 7.26 -9.65
C VAL A 66 -6.88 7.36 -10.02
N LEU A 67 -6.49 6.65 -11.06
CA LEU A 67 -5.12 6.67 -11.59
C LEU A 67 -5.08 7.54 -12.84
N LYS A 68 -4.16 8.51 -12.88
CA LYS A 68 -3.98 9.44 -13.99
C LYS A 68 -2.55 9.42 -14.50
N ASP A 69 -2.37 9.58 -15.81
CA ASP A 69 -1.04 9.79 -16.41
C ASP A 69 -1.15 10.76 -17.59
N ALA A 70 0.00 11.29 -18.02
CA ALA A 70 0.10 12.23 -19.13
C ALA A 70 -0.05 11.56 -20.51
N LYS A 71 0.27 10.26 -20.61
CA LYS A 71 0.14 9.47 -21.85
C LYS A 71 -0.68 8.23 -21.63
N GLN A 72 -1.58 7.96 -22.59
CA GLN A 72 -2.45 6.76 -22.53
C GLN A 72 -1.63 5.46 -22.46
N GLU A 73 -0.55 5.35 -23.22
CA GLU A 73 0.34 4.18 -23.22
C GLU A 73 0.93 3.89 -21.83
N TRP A 74 1.30 4.94 -21.09
CA TRP A 74 1.85 4.80 -19.73
C TRP A 74 0.77 4.36 -18.75
N LEU A 75 -0.43 4.93 -18.89
CA LEU A 75 -1.59 4.57 -18.09
C LEU A 75 -1.97 3.09 -18.31
N ASP A 76 -2.10 2.67 -19.55
CA ASP A 76 -2.43 1.29 -19.92
C ASP A 76 -1.34 0.31 -19.46
N GLY A 77 -0.07 0.70 -19.63
CA GLY A 77 1.06 -0.06 -19.11
C GLY A 77 1.04 -0.23 -17.60
N GLY A 78 0.68 0.82 -16.87
CA GLY A 78 0.50 0.79 -15.41
C GLY A 78 -0.62 -0.14 -14.98
N VAL A 79 -1.79 -0.02 -15.60
CA VAL A 79 -2.95 -0.90 -15.35
C VAL A 79 -2.62 -2.36 -15.62
N LYS A 80 -2.01 -2.67 -16.76
CA LYS A 80 -1.57 -4.06 -17.09
C LYS A 80 -0.60 -4.64 -16.07
N LYS A 81 0.34 -3.82 -15.54
CA LYS A 81 1.26 -4.26 -14.48
C LYS A 81 0.52 -4.58 -13.19
N ILE A 82 -0.42 -3.75 -12.78
CA ILE A 82 -1.25 -3.97 -11.60
C ILE A 82 -2.03 -5.28 -11.73
N ASP A 83 -2.70 -5.51 -12.86
CA ASP A 83 -3.44 -6.74 -13.13
C ASP A 83 -2.54 -7.98 -13.10
N SER A 84 -1.36 -7.90 -13.71
CA SER A 84 -0.37 -8.98 -13.70
C SER A 84 0.07 -9.34 -12.27
N LEU A 85 0.31 -8.33 -11.42
CA LEU A 85 0.69 -8.53 -10.01
C LEU A 85 -0.44 -9.19 -9.21
N TRP A 86 -1.68 -8.77 -9.42
CA TRP A 86 -2.84 -9.38 -8.77
C TRP A 86 -3.08 -10.81 -9.24
N ALA A 87 -3.01 -11.07 -10.55
CA ALA A 87 -3.10 -12.42 -11.11
C ALA A 87 -2.01 -13.33 -10.52
N GLY A 88 -0.78 -12.83 -10.36
CA GLY A 88 0.30 -13.55 -9.70
C GLY A 88 0.01 -13.87 -8.22
N ARG A 89 -0.62 -12.96 -7.49
CA ARG A 89 -1.04 -13.20 -6.10
C ARG A 89 -2.17 -14.23 -6.00
N LEU A 90 -3.12 -14.18 -6.94
CA LEU A 90 -4.19 -15.17 -7.03
C LEU A 90 -3.64 -16.57 -7.27
N LYS A 91 -2.72 -16.73 -8.24
CA LYS A 91 -2.05 -18.02 -8.52
C LYS A 91 -1.29 -18.58 -7.31
N LYS A 92 -0.70 -17.71 -6.49
CA LYS A 92 0.02 -18.10 -5.27
C LYS A 92 -0.91 -18.32 -4.05
N GLY A 93 -2.21 -18.26 -4.21
CA GLY A 93 -3.19 -18.41 -3.11
C GLY A 93 -3.17 -17.28 -2.08
N LYS A 94 -2.50 -16.15 -2.39
CA LYS A 94 -2.39 -14.97 -1.50
C LYS A 94 -3.56 -13.98 -1.67
N LEU A 95 -4.47 -14.24 -2.60
CA LEU A 95 -5.64 -13.43 -2.90
C LEU A 95 -6.80 -14.36 -3.25
N SER A 96 -8.00 -14.14 -2.69
CA SER A 96 -9.18 -14.91 -3.07
C SER A 96 -9.75 -14.44 -4.42
N LYS A 97 -10.50 -15.33 -5.10
CA LYS A 97 -11.13 -15.01 -6.39
C LYS A 97 -12.11 -13.86 -6.30
N GLU A 98 -12.90 -13.82 -5.22
CA GLU A 98 -13.88 -12.76 -4.98
C GLU A 98 -13.19 -11.39 -4.84
N LYS A 99 -12.12 -11.32 -4.05
CA LYS A 99 -11.32 -10.09 -3.89
C LYS A 99 -10.65 -9.68 -5.19
N TYR A 100 -10.17 -10.63 -5.98
CA TYR A 100 -9.59 -10.32 -7.29
C TYR A 100 -10.61 -9.68 -8.24
N GLN A 101 -11.86 -10.18 -8.27
CA GLN A 101 -12.93 -9.63 -9.11
C GLN A 101 -13.40 -8.24 -8.68
N GLN A 102 -13.32 -7.90 -7.40
CA GLN A 102 -13.71 -6.59 -6.88
C GLN A 102 -12.67 -5.50 -7.15
N GLN A 103 -11.39 -5.87 -7.34
CA GLN A 103 -10.29 -4.89 -7.49
C GLN A 103 -10.39 -4.03 -8.75
N PRO A 104 -10.67 -4.56 -9.96
CA PRO A 104 -10.83 -3.74 -11.16
C PRO A 104 -11.94 -2.71 -11.04
N ALA A 105 -13.07 -3.05 -10.40
CA ALA A 105 -14.20 -2.15 -10.19
C ALA A 105 -13.86 -0.96 -9.26
N SER A 106 -12.85 -1.11 -8.42
CA SER A 106 -12.39 -0.05 -7.49
C SER A 106 -11.32 0.86 -8.12
N MET A 107 -10.89 0.60 -9.36
CA MET A 107 -9.89 1.39 -10.07
C MET A 107 -10.51 2.08 -11.28
N GLN A 108 -10.44 3.41 -11.30
CA GLN A 108 -10.79 4.24 -12.45
C GLN A 108 -9.49 4.80 -13.05
N SER A 109 -9.33 4.69 -14.36
CA SER A 109 -8.18 5.26 -15.07
C SER A 109 -8.63 6.43 -15.96
N PHE A 110 -7.89 7.54 -15.91
CA PHE A 110 -8.15 8.72 -16.72
C PHE A 110 -6.86 9.27 -17.32
N LEU A 111 -6.93 9.68 -18.57
CA LEU A 111 -5.88 10.43 -19.23
C LEU A 111 -5.91 11.89 -18.74
N VAL A 112 -4.74 12.47 -18.47
CA VAL A 112 -4.58 13.92 -18.30
C VAL A 112 -4.20 14.50 -19.64
N LEU A 113 -5.12 15.27 -20.25
CA LEU A 113 -4.81 16.15 -21.37
C LEU A 113 -4.40 17.52 -20.79
N PHE A 114 -3.16 17.94 -21.01
CA PHE A 114 -2.71 19.31 -20.78
C PHE A 114 -2.79 20.08 -22.09
#